data_927bd6d0fc593090534f3b3d3b72d31e
#
_entry.id   927bd6d0fc593090534f3b3d3b72d31e
#
_cell.length_a   1.000
_cell.length_b   1.000
_cell.length_c   1.000
_cell.angle_alpha   90.00
_cell.angle_beta   90.00
_cell.angle_gamma   90.00
#
_symmetry.space_group_name_H-M   'P 1'
#
loop_
_entity.id
_entity.type
_entity.pdbx_description
1 polymer ?
#
loop_
_entity_poly.entity_id
_entity_poly.type
_entity_poly.pdbx_seq_one_letter_code
_entity_poly.pdbx_strand_id
1 'polypeptide(L)'
;EEDFYFNTLGKLAGDTSWLLQLVETQRPLTEIVQSEIKNKTLASNFIEQRCDFSIEFPLLIRGKQGIILEVDGKQHNDKEQSKLDQARDEAARESNWMETLRIPTQQWSNQDLLLTSFKQMLDEPFFKNTAYNYSNPMYGSKAGLTALQLALSPILIARIQKILLRELLNGNLDLKEKSWTICIIERDIPGSSLAIRDIEESLNYYSTLIKDTFSIPSINLHIYSTPEFIEAELHGMSIDKPIPIDELSETDIEYDLVIDNSVISRDHTWGVHKFHRTPKNYVVLTSAKSISGKRKIVSSQLLPFQQLTTKDDEGQYLENQGHKSNLEIFLADIFRKTRLRPGQLPILDRALRQQSVIGLLPTGGGKSMTYQIATLLQPGMTLIVDPIKSLMRDQVNSLTVNLIDCAGFVNSSQNRSEKEVEHKRLVGGELLFFFMSPERFLIQEFRELLKHTKNNGNSFSYCVIDEAHCVSEWGHDFRTSYLFLGRNSTRYAKTYSLEPITLFGLTATASYDVLADIQRELSGDTENLDSILSDEAIVRFETFNRPEMQYQVEAVNIPNEQPYRNIGELKKSLGEAKHRSVN
;
A
#
# COMPACT_ATOMS: atom_id res chain seq x y z
N GLU A 1 -27.25 -11.97 24.31
CA GLU A 1 -25.99 -11.33 23.94
C GLU A 1 -25.26 -10.83 25.19
N GLU A 2 -25.90 -10.02 26.06
CA GLU A 2 -25.28 -9.53 27.30
C GLU A 2 -24.78 -10.67 28.21
N ASP A 3 -25.58 -11.70 28.41
CA ASP A 3 -25.19 -12.86 29.22
C ASP A 3 -24.03 -13.63 28.60
N PHE A 4 -24.00 -13.74 27.27
CA PHE A 4 -22.89 -14.34 26.55
C PHE A 4 -21.60 -13.51 26.73
N TYR A 5 -21.67 -12.19 26.56
CA TYR A 5 -20.53 -11.31 26.70
C TYR A 5 -19.94 -11.34 28.11
N PHE A 6 -20.76 -11.08 29.12
CA PHE A 6 -20.27 -10.95 30.49
C PHE A 6 -19.94 -12.28 31.16
N ASN A 7 -20.78 -13.29 30.96
CA ASN A 7 -20.68 -14.54 31.72
C ASN A 7 -20.00 -15.68 30.98
N THR A 8 -20.03 -15.67 29.65
CA THR A 8 -19.49 -16.78 28.85
C THR A 8 -18.17 -16.39 28.17
N LEU A 9 -18.13 -15.31 27.43
CA LEU A 9 -16.95 -14.90 26.66
C LEU A 9 -15.78 -14.56 27.58
N GLY A 10 -16.05 -13.90 28.72
CA GLY A 10 -15.04 -13.60 29.73
C GLY A 10 -14.39 -14.84 30.34
N LYS A 11 -15.18 -15.89 30.57
CA LYS A 11 -14.67 -17.18 31.09
C LYS A 11 -13.90 -17.97 30.03
N LEU A 12 -14.34 -17.90 28.77
CA LEU A 12 -13.66 -18.56 27.65
C LEU A 12 -12.31 -17.88 27.32
N ALA A 13 -12.23 -16.58 27.50
CA ALA A 13 -11.00 -15.83 27.27
C ALA A 13 -9.91 -16.15 28.32
N GLY A 14 -10.29 -16.58 29.52
CA GLY A 14 -9.37 -17.00 30.57
C GLY A 14 -8.21 -16.00 30.76
N ASP A 15 -6.98 -16.48 30.65
CA ASP A 15 -5.76 -15.65 30.75
C ASP A 15 -5.61 -14.68 29.56
N THR A 16 -6.44 -14.79 28.53
CA THR A 16 -6.50 -13.87 27.40
C THR A 16 -7.65 -12.85 27.53
N SER A 17 -8.05 -12.53 28.76
CA SER A 17 -9.14 -11.58 29.06
C SER A 17 -8.94 -10.19 28.42
N TRP A 18 -7.70 -9.80 28.13
CA TRP A 18 -7.39 -8.61 27.35
C TRP A 18 -8.02 -8.61 25.94
N LEU A 19 -8.31 -9.78 25.36
CA LEU A 19 -9.05 -9.90 24.10
C LEU A 19 -10.44 -9.28 24.16
N LEU A 20 -11.07 -9.28 25.33
CA LEU A 20 -12.39 -8.67 25.49
C LEU A 20 -12.39 -7.19 25.20
N GLN A 21 -11.25 -6.51 25.36
CA GLN A 21 -11.10 -5.10 25.01
C GLN A 21 -11.13 -4.87 23.49
N LEU A 22 -10.90 -5.91 22.69
CA LEU A 22 -10.97 -5.86 21.22
C LEU A 22 -12.36 -6.26 20.69
N VAL A 23 -13.27 -6.68 21.56
CA VAL A 23 -14.63 -7.08 21.16
C VAL A 23 -15.49 -5.86 20.94
N GLU A 24 -16.07 -5.77 19.76
CA GLU A 24 -17.09 -4.79 19.43
C GLU A 24 -18.45 -5.48 19.27
N THR A 25 -19.45 -4.93 19.94
CA THR A 25 -20.82 -5.44 19.90
C THR A 25 -21.62 -4.73 18.83
N GLN A 26 -22.55 -5.44 18.18
CA GLN A 26 -23.52 -4.87 17.24
C GLN A 26 -22.88 -4.03 16.13
N ARG A 27 -21.73 -4.47 15.63
CA ARG A 27 -21.01 -3.76 14.57
C ARG A 27 -21.76 -3.85 13.23
N PRO A 28 -21.97 -2.71 12.52
CA PRO A 28 -22.59 -2.74 11.21
C PRO A 28 -21.79 -3.58 10.21
N LEU A 29 -22.45 -4.47 9.47
CA LEU A 29 -21.77 -5.29 8.44
C LEU A 29 -21.16 -4.46 7.32
N THR A 30 -21.68 -3.27 7.07
CA THR A 30 -21.10 -2.32 6.10
C THR A 30 -19.70 -1.84 6.47
N GLU A 31 -19.28 -1.97 7.73
CA GLU A 31 -17.93 -1.65 8.20
C GLU A 31 -16.97 -2.86 8.11
N ILE A 32 -17.53 -4.07 8.12
CA ILE A 32 -16.81 -5.33 8.05
C ILE A 32 -16.56 -5.72 6.59
N VAL A 33 -17.61 -5.59 5.79
CA VAL A 33 -17.64 -6.02 4.40
C VAL A 33 -17.10 -4.90 3.51
N GLN A 34 -16.00 -5.15 2.81
CA GLN A 34 -15.43 -4.19 1.88
C GLN A 34 -16.41 -3.91 0.73
N SER A 35 -16.51 -2.64 0.34
CA SER A 35 -17.45 -2.15 -0.69
C SER A 35 -17.23 -2.76 -2.09
N GLU A 36 -16.20 -3.56 -2.27
CA GLU A 36 -15.76 -4.15 -3.53
C GLU A 36 -16.25 -5.58 -3.75
N ILE A 37 -17.11 -6.09 -2.84
CA ILE A 37 -17.60 -7.45 -2.96
C ILE A 37 -18.36 -7.62 -4.27
N LYS A 38 -17.98 -8.67 -4.99
CA LYS A 38 -18.42 -9.02 -6.33
C LYS A 38 -19.93 -9.15 -6.52
N ASN A 39 -20.68 -9.30 -5.44
CA ASN A 39 -22.10 -9.54 -5.46
C ASN A 39 -22.89 -8.30 -5.00
N LYS A 40 -23.18 -7.38 -5.93
CA LYS A 40 -23.92 -6.13 -5.67
C LYS A 40 -25.30 -6.36 -5.03
N THR A 41 -25.92 -7.50 -5.26
CA THR A 41 -27.22 -7.87 -4.68
C THR A 41 -27.11 -8.09 -3.18
N LEU A 42 -25.95 -8.53 -2.68
CA LEU A 42 -25.69 -8.75 -1.26
C LEU A 42 -25.38 -7.45 -0.53
N ALA A 43 -24.62 -6.54 -1.15
CA ALA A 43 -24.24 -5.27 -0.51
C ALA A 43 -25.44 -4.37 -0.17
N SER A 44 -26.50 -4.40 -0.98
CA SER A 44 -27.74 -3.64 -0.70
C SER A 44 -28.55 -4.22 0.47
N ASN A 45 -28.40 -5.51 0.78
CA ASN A 45 -29.11 -6.17 1.85
C ASN A 45 -28.42 -6.05 3.21
N PHE A 46 -27.19 -5.52 3.27
CA PHE A 46 -26.41 -5.41 4.52
C PHE A 46 -26.49 -4.04 5.20
N ILE A 47 -27.17 -3.05 4.60
CA ILE A 47 -27.16 -1.66 5.08
C ILE A 47 -27.66 -1.53 6.53
N GLU A 48 -28.61 -2.38 6.93
CA GLU A 48 -29.19 -2.36 8.28
C GLU A 48 -28.77 -3.55 9.15
N GLN A 49 -27.91 -4.43 8.63
CA GLN A 49 -27.50 -5.62 9.35
C GLN A 49 -26.26 -5.38 10.21
N ARG A 50 -26.25 -6.02 11.38
CA ARG A 50 -25.15 -5.96 12.34
C ARG A 50 -24.75 -7.38 12.72
N CYS A 51 -23.48 -7.57 13.07
CA CYS A 51 -23.02 -8.80 13.71
C CYS A 51 -23.15 -8.65 15.23
N ASP A 52 -23.38 -9.76 15.93
CA ASP A 52 -23.51 -9.72 17.39
C ASP A 52 -22.20 -9.27 18.04
N PHE A 53 -21.10 -9.87 17.66
CA PHE A 53 -19.76 -9.50 18.12
C PHE A 53 -18.74 -9.59 16.99
N SER A 54 -17.78 -8.71 16.99
CA SER A 54 -16.59 -8.79 16.15
C SER A 54 -15.33 -8.58 16.98
N ILE A 55 -14.27 -9.30 16.63
CA ILE A 55 -12.93 -9.08 17.16
C ILE A 55 -12.03 -8.74 15.96
N GLU A 56 -11.69 -7.48 15.82
CA GLU A 56 -10.75 -7.05 14.81
C GLU A 56 -9.33 -7.17 15.35
N PHE A 57 -8.47 -7.83 14.60
CA PHE A 57 -7.09 -8.01 15.02
C PHE A 57 -6.30 -6.73 14.84
N PRO A 58 -5.46 -6.36 15.80
CA PRO A 58 -4.60 -5.18 15.67
C PRO A 58 -3.64 -5.26 14.49
N LEU A 59 -3.25 -6.48 14.11
CA LEU A 59 -2.41 -6.82 12.95
C LEU A 59 -3.07 -7.92 12.15
N LEU A 60 -2.83 -7.96 10.83
CA LEU A 60 -3.30 -9.07 10.01
C LEU A 60 -2.68 -10.39 10.46
N ILE A 61 -3.51 -11.35 10.84
CA ILE A 61 -3.09 -12.69 11.22
C ILE A 61 -3.35 -13.63 10.04
N ARG A 62 -2.27 -14.12 9.41
CA ARG A 62 -2.35 -14.93 8.17
C ARG A 62 -3.21 -14.27 7.07
N GLY A 63 -3.11 -12.95 6.96
CA GLY A 63 -3.91 -12.17 6.00
C GLY A 63 -5.37 -11.95 6.40
N LYS A 64 -5.76 -12.32 7.63
CA LYS A 64 -7.12 -12.12 8.14
C LYS A 64 -7.19 -10.90 9.05
N GLN A 65 -8.29 -10.13 8.93
CA GLN A 65 -8.51 -8.90 9.68
C GLN A 65 -9.11 -9.12 11.06
N GLY A 66 -9.88 -10.18 11.23
CA GLY A 66 -10.58 -10.45 12.47
C GLY A 66 -11.50 -11.66 12.39
N ILE A 67 -12.30 -11.86 13.42
CA ILE A 67 -13.33 -12.91 13.52
C ILE A 67 -14.68 -12.30 13.91
N ILE A 68 -15.75 -12.86 13.34
CA ILE A 68 -17.13 -12.53 13.68
C ILE A 68 -17.69 -13.65 14.55
N LEU A 69 -18.39 -13.27 15.62
CA LEU A 69 -19.10 -14.20 16.50
C LEU A 69 -20.59 -13.89 16.41
N GLU A 70 -21.38 -14.89 16.11
CA GLU A 70 -22.84 -14.82 16.04
C GLU A 70 -23.47 -15.76 17.07
N VAL A 71 -24.44 -15.26 17.82
CA VAL A 71 -25.14 -16.03 18.84
C VAL A 71 -26.50 -16.46 18.28
N ASP A 72 -26.55 -17.69 17.81
CA ASP A 72 -27.75 -18.23 17.13
C ASP A 72 -28.84 -18.64 18.07
N GLY A 73 -30.00 -17.93 18.05
CA GLY A 73 -31.23 -18.29 18.70
C GLY A 73 -32.02 -19.37 17.97
N LYS A 74 -33.11 -19.85 18.55
CA LYS A 74 -33.99 -20.89 17.97
C LYS A 74 -34.62 -20.49 16.62
N GLN A 75 -34.58 -19.24 16.22
CA GLN A 75 -35.24 -18.71 15.02
C GLN A 75 -34.44 -18.94 13.72
N HIS A 76 -33.19 -19.38 13.80
CA HIS A 76 -32.30 -19.60 12.63
C HIS A 76 -32.57 -20.90 11.84
N ASN A 77 -33.66 -21.60 12.11
CA ASN A 77 -34.04 -22.80 11.37
C ASN A 77 -34.90 -22.53 10.10
N ASP A 78 -35.09 -21.26 9.74
CA ASP A 78 -35.79 -20.88 8.52
C ASP A 78 -34.85 -20.92 7.31
N LYS A 79 -35.30 -21.55 6.20
CA LYS A 79 -34.48 -21.73 4.98
C LYS A 79 -34.08 -20.42 4.32
N GLU A 80 -34.86 -19.37 4.46
CA GLU A 80 -34.52 -18.05 3.91
C GLU A 80 -33.43 -17.35 4.75
N GLN A 81 -33.54 -17.43 6.06
CA GLN A 81 -32.55 -16.90 6.99
C GLN A 81 -31.19 -17.60 6.81
N SER A 82 -31.17 -18.93 6.67
CA SER A 82 -29.97 -19.70 6.42
C SER A 82 -29.22 -19.28 5.13
N LYS A 83 -29.95 -18.88 4.08
CA LYS A 83 -29.33 -18.36 2.85
C LYS A 83 -28.72 -16.96 3.04
N LEU A 84 -29.39 -16.11 3.81
CA LEU A 84 -28.87 -14.79 4.14
C LEU A 84 -27.61 -14.89 5.00
N ASP A 85 -27.61 -15.79 5.96
CA ASP A 85 -26.47 -16.05 6.83
C ASP A 85 -25.26 -16.58 6.04
N GLN A 86 -25.48 -17.53 5.12
CA GLN A 86 -24.42 -18.01 4.23
C GLN A 86 -23.85 -16.89 3.36
N ALA A 87 -24.70 -16.02 2.84
CA ALA A 87 -24.26 -14.88 2.04
C ALA A 87 -23.42 -13.87 2.84
N ARG A 88 -23.79 -13.64 4.11
CA ARG A 88 -23.03 -12.79 5.05
C ARG A 88 -21.66 -13.38 5.35
N ASP A 89 -21.61 -14.68 5.65
CA ASP A 89 -20.36 -15.37 5.96
C ASP A 89 -19.41 -15.40 4.74
N GLU A 90 -19.95 -15.56 3.54
CA GLU A 90 -19.18 -15.48 2.30
C GLU A 90 -18.65 -14.06 2.07
N ALA A 91 -19.46 -13.03 2.28
CA ALA A 91 -19.06 -11.64 2.14
C ALA A 91 -17.96 -11.25 3.16
N ALA A 92 -18.06 -11.70 4.39
CA ALA A 92 -17.04 -11.50 5.41
C ALA A 92 -15.71 -12.19 5.03
N ARG A 93 -15.79 -13.43 4.56
CA ARG A 93 -14.61 -14.20 4.11
C ARG A 93 -13.93 -13.56 2.89
N GLU A 94 -14.70 -13.06 1.92
CA GLU A 94 -14.18 -12.31 0.77
C GLU A 94 -13.52 -10.98 1.19
N SER A 95 -13.96 -10.42 2.32
CA SER A 95 -13.38 -9.22 2.95
C SER A 95 -12.20 -9.53 3.88
N ASN A 96 -11.58 -10.70 3.75
CA ASN A 96 -10.44 -11.15 4.54
C ASN A 96 -10.71 -11.33 6.04
N TRP A 97 -11.95 -11.59 6.44
CA TRP A 97 -12.26 -12.05 7.79
C TRP A 97 -12.10 -13.57 7.91
N MET A 98 -11.92 -14.07 9.12
CA MET A 98 -11.97 -15.51 9.40
C MET A 98 -13.40 -16.03 9.19
N GLU A 99 -13.55 -17.34 9.17
CA GLU A 99 -14.87 -17.96 9.15
C GLU A 99 -15.69 -17.52 10.37
N THR A 100 -16.95 -17.12 10.15
CA THR A 100 -17.84 -16.67 11.21
C THR A 100 -18.08 -17.81 12.20
N LEU A 101 -17.83 -17.56 13.48
CA LEU A 101 -18.09 -18.52 14.54
C LEU A 101 -19.54 -18.37 15.03
N ARG A 102 -20.38 -19.35 14.70
CA ARG A 102 -21.77 -19.40 15.14
C ARG A 102 -21.92 -20.21 16.42
N ILE A 103 -22.54 -19.62 17.41
CA ILE A 103 -22.67 -20.17 18.77
C ILE A 103 -24.15 -20.38 19.08
N PRO A 104 -24.65 -21.62 18.93
CA PRO A 104 -26.05 -21.91 19.29
C PRO A 104 -26.30 -21.71 20.78
N THR A 105 -27.37 -20.99 21.14
CA THR A 105 -27.72 -20.72 22.54
C THR A 105 -27.89 -21.98 23.39
N GLN A 106 -28.25 -23.11 22.78
CA GLN A 106 -28.37 -24.40 23.45
C GLN A 106 -27.03 -25.02 23.86
N GLN A 107 -25.91 -24.54 23.29
CA GLN A 107 -24.57 -25.09 23.52
C GLN A 107 -23.73 -24.25 24.49
N TRP A 108 -24.27 -23.18 25.05
CA TRP A 108 -23.53 -22.33 26.00
C TRP A 108 -23.05 -23.06 27.25
N SER A 109 -23.73 -24.13 27.60
CA SER A 109 -23.33 -25.03 28.70
C SER A 109 -22.20 -25.97 28.30
N ASN A 110 -21.89 -26.11 27.02
CA ASN A 110 -20.82 -26.97 26.53
C ASN A 110 -19.57 -26.14 26.20
N GLN A 111 -18.79 -25.83 27.25
CA GLN A 111 -17.55 -25.06 27.16
C GLN A 111 -16.53 -25.70 26.22
N ASP A 112 -16.51 -27.02 26.06
CA ASP A 112 -15.51 -27.73 25.26
C ASP A 112 -15.68 -27.47 23.75
N LEU A 113 -16.90 -27.34 23.25
CA LEU A 113 -17.17 -27.01 21.85
C LEU A 113 -16.80 -25.56 21.53
N LEU A 114 -17.14 -24.64 22.41
CA LEU A 114 -16.79 -23.22 22.30
C LEU A 114 -15.26 -23.04 22.37
N LEU A 115 -14.61 -23.70 23.33
CA LEU A 115 -13.14 -23.70 23.46
C LEU A 115 -12.46 -24.26 22.22
N THR A 116 -13.01 -25.29 21.57
CA THR A 116 -12.41 -25.86 20.36
C THR A 116 -12.42 -24.87 19.20
N SER A 117 -13.49 -24.12 19.03
CA SER A 117 -13.61 -23.11 17.97
C SER A 117 -12.73 -21.89 18.26
N PHE A 118 -12.70 -21.41 19.51
CA PHE A 118 -11.78 -20.37 19.94
C PHE A 118 -10.32 -20.81 19.93
N LYS A 119 -10.03 -22.09 20.17
CA LYS A 119 -8.69 -22.64 20.26
C LYS A 119 -7.86 -22.41 18.99
N GLN A 120 -8.47 -22.51 17.81
CA GLN A 120 -7.78 -22.22 16.56
C GLN A 120 -7.30 -20.77 16.49
N MET A 121 -8.08 -19.82 16.99
CA MET A 121 -7.70 -18.40 17.06
C MET A 121 -6.65 -18.18 18.16
N LEU A 122 -6.85 -18.75 19.33
CA LEU A 122 -5.94 -18.59 20.47
C LEU A 122 -4.59 -19.30 20.27
N ASP A 123 -4.53 -20.32 19.44
CA ASP A 123 -3.30 -21.02 19.04
C ASP A 123 -2.46 -20.22 18.01
N GLU A 124 -3.00 -19.14 17.42
CA GLU A 124 -2.18 -18.27 16.59
C GLU A 124 -0.99 -17.70 17.39
N PRO A 125 0.22 -17.69 16.81
CA PRO A 125 1.44 -17.32 17.52
C PRO A 125 1.36 -15.98 18.25
N PHE A 126 0.66 -15.01 17.68
CA PHE A 126 0.47 -13.70 18.31
C PHE A 126 -0.30 -13.82 19.63
N PHE A 127 -1.47 -14.48 19.62
CA PHE A 127 -2.29 -14.62 20.83
C PHE A 127 -1.63 -15.53 21.85
N LYS A 128 -1.05 -16.64 21.39
CA LYS A 128 -0.39 -17.61 22.28
C LYS A 128 0.80 -17.02 23.00
N ASN A 129 1.65 -16.29 22.30
CA ASN A 129 2.82 -15.64 22.90
C ASN A 129 2.41 -14.50 23.82
N THR A 130 1.39 -13.73 23.46
CA THR A 130 0.87 -12.64 24.29
C THR A 130 0.21 -13.20 25.56
N ALA A 131 -0.61 -14.24 25.45
CA ALA A 131 -1.21 -14.92 26.59
C ALA A 131 -0.16 -15.54 27.49
N TYR A 132 0.84 -16.21 26.91
CA TYR A 132 1.96 -16.81 27.67
C TYR A 132 2.72 -15.75 28.45
N ASN A 133 3.07 -14.64 27.84
CA ASN A 133 3.80 -13.56 28.49
C ASN A 133 2.94 -12.86 29.56
N TYR A 134 1.63 -12.70 29.29
CA TYR A 134 0.70 -12.07 30.23
C TYR A 134 0.48 -12.91 31.48
N SER A 135 0.35 -14.23 31.34
CA SER A 135 0.06 -15.15 32.44
C SER A 135 1.30 -15.74 33.11
N ASN A 136 2.52 -15.50 32.59
CA ASN A 136 3.75 -16.08 33.13
C ASN A 136 4.11 -15.45 34.46
N PRO A 137 4.14 -16.23 35.57
CA PRO A 137 4.46 -15.70 36.91
C PRO A 137 5.87 -15.10 37.04
N MET A 138 6.82 -15.53 36.21
CA MET A 138 8.20 -14.99 36.19
C MET A 138 8.27 -13.55 35.71
N TYR A 139 7.39 -13.18 34.77
CA TYR A 139 7.37 -11.85 34.20
C TYR A 139 6.23 -10.98 34.74
N GLY A 140 5.24 -11.61 35.38
CA GLY A 140 4.03 -10.95 35.89
C GLY A 140 3.09 -10.45 34.80
N SER A 141 1.90 -10.02 35.18
CA SER A 141 0.92 -9.41 34.28
C SER A 141 1.46 -8.15 33.56
N LYS A 142 2.40 -7.46 34.22
CA LYS A 142 3.06 -6.26 33.69
C LYS A 142 3.87 -6.55 32.42
N ALA A 143 4.60 -7.66 32.36
CA ALA A 143 5.40 -8.01 31.17
C ALA A 143 4.54 -8.41 29.96
N GLY A 144 3.40 -9.05 30.19
CA GLY A 144 2.45 -9.36 29.12
C GLY A 144 1.83 -8.12 28.51
N LEU A 145 1.45 -7.15 29.33
CA LEU A 145 0.96 -5.86 28.88
C LEU A 145 2.03 -5.12 28.06
N THR A 146 3.27 -5.08 28.54
CA THR A 146 4.40 -4.47 27.83
C THR A 146 4.61 -5.12 26.45
N ALA A 147 4.56 -6.46 26.37
CA ALA A 147 4.71 -7.17 25.10
C ALA A 147 3.58 -6.82 24.11
N LEU A 148 2.34 -6.70 24.59
CA LEU A 148 1.20 -6.28 23.77
C LEU A 148 1.37 -4.83 23.29
N GLN A 149 1.77 -3.94 24.17
CA GLN A 149 1.99 -2.54 23.86
C GLN A 149 3.08 -2.37 22.79
N LEU A 150 4.19 -3.10 22.92
CA LEU A 150 5.24 -3.14 21.88
C LEU A 150 4.72 -3.64 20.54
N ALA A 151 3.93 -4.70 20.54
CA ALA A 151 3.36 -5.27 19.32
C ALA A 151 2.40 -4.31 18.61
N LEU A 152 1.71 -3.44 19.36
CA LEU A 152 0.73 -2.49 18.84
C LEU A 152 1.28 -1.08 18.57
N SER A 153 2.48 -0.75 19.04
CA SER A 153 3.10 0.56 18.82
C SER A 153 3.17 0.98 17.33
N PRO A 154 3.47 0.08 16.36
CA PRO A 154 3.44 0.46 14.95
C PRO A 154 2.08 0.97 14.47
N ILE A 155 0.99 0.47 15.07
CA ILE A 155 -0.38 0.93 14.73
C ILE A 155 -0.61 2.34 15.25
N LEU A 156 -0.20 2.62 16.49
CA LEU A 156 -0.23 3.96 17.06
C LEU A 156 0.52 4.95 16.17
N ILE A 157 1.78 4.64 15.86
CA ILE A 157 2.65 5.48 15.04
C ILE A 157 1.98 5.80 13.71
N ALA A 158 1.52 4.78 12.98
CA ALA A 158 0.86 4.99 11.70
C ALA A 158 -0.43 5.82 11.80
N ARG A 159 -1.19 5.70 12.89
CA ARG A 159 -2.41 6.49 13.12
C ARG A 159 -2.11 7.96 13.35
N ILE A 160 -1.15 8.27 14.21
CA ILE A 160 -0.75 9.66 14.50
C ILE A 160 -0.23 10.31 13.23
N GLN A 161 0.65 9.66 12.48
CA GLN A 161 1.19 10.18 11.22
C GLN A 161 0.09 10.46 10.19
N LYS A 162 -0.86 9.53 10.03
CA LYS A 162 -2.02 9.74 9.14
C LYS A 162 -2.88 10.92 9.55
N ILE A 163 -3.05 11.16 10.84
CA ILE A 163 -3.81 12.34 11.31
C ILE A 163 -3.06 13.60 10.97
N LEU A 164 -1.78 13.68 11.28
CA LEU A 164 -0.97 14.85 10.98
C LEU A 164 -1.03 15.21 9.49
N LEU A 165 -0.83 14.22 8.62
CA LEU A 165 -0.93 14.41 7.18
C LEU A 165 -2.34 14.83 6.75
N ARG A 166 -3.38 14.29 7.37
CA ARG A 166 -4.77 14.69 7.10
C ARG A 166 -5.05 16.12 7.51
N GLU A 167 -4.59 16.52 8.70
CA GLU A 167 -4.79 17.89 9.20
C GLU A 167 -4.01 18.93 8.38
N LEU A 168 -2.84 18.55 7.85
CA LEU A 168 -2.12 19.34 6.84
C LEU A 168 -2.93 19.48 5.54
N LEU A 169 -3.46 18.38 5.02
CA LEU A 169 -4.26 18.39 3.79
C LEU A 169 -5.57 19.18 3.94
N ASN A 170 -6.15 19.18 5.13
CA ASN A 170 -7.37 19.93 5.44
C ASN A 170 -7.10 21.43 5.69
N GLY A 171 -5.83 21.84 5.81
CA GLY A 171 -5.43 23.21 6.14
C GLY A 171 -5.60 23.57 7.61
N ASN A 172 -5.79 22.58 8.49
CA ASN A 172 -5.86 22.77 9.95
C ASN A 172 -4.47 22.94 10.58
N LEU A 173 -3.43 22.46 9.88
CA LEU A 173 -2.03 22.76 10.15
C LEU A 173 -1.44 23.41 8.90
N ASP A 174 -0.67 24.49 9.05
CA ASP A 174 -0.03 25.19 7.91
C ASP A 174 1.50 25.11 8.05
N LEU A 175 2.17 24.65 6.98
CA LEU A 175 3.64 24.64 6.90
C LEU A 175 4.28 26.03 6.92
N LYS A 176 3.49 27.10 6.75
CA LYS A 176 3.97 28.48 6.84
C LYS A 176 4.09 28.99 8.29
N GLU A 177 3.52 28.31 9.24
CA GLU A 177 3.68 28.63 10.66
C GLU A 177 5.12 28.38 11.10
N LYS A 178 5.52 29.01 12.18
CA LYS A 178 6.87 28.82 12.75
C LYS A 178 6.94 27.57 13.63
N SER A 179 5.84 27.28 14.31
CA SER A 179 5.74 26.14 15.22
C SER A 179 4.31 25.65 15.32
N TRP A 180 4.16 24.37 15.61
CA TRP A 180 2.90 23.77 16.01
C TRP A 180 2.98 23.31 17.46
N THR A 181 1.92 23.54 18.23
CA THR A 181 1.77 23.01 19.58
C THR A 181 0.78 21.88 19.56
N ILE A 182 1.30 20.64 19.70
CA ILE A 182 0.52 19.41 19.56
C ILE A 182 0.42 18.71 20.91
N CYS A 183 -0.81 18.39 21.30
CA CYS A 183 -1.10 17.54 22.46
C CYS A 183 -1.48 16.15 21.97
N ILE A 184 -0.86 15.11 22.54
CA ILE A 184 -1.27 13.73 22.32
C ILE A 184 -1.61 13.10 23.67
N ILE A 185 -2.81 12.51 23.75
CA ILE A 185 -3.25 11.77 24.93
C ILE A 185 -3.06 10.29 24.63
N GLU A 186 -2.06 9.69 25.26
CA GLU A 186 -1.78 8.25 25.21
C GLU A 186 -2.55 7.55 26.32
N ARG A 187 -3.46 6.64 25.95
CA ARG A 187 -4.29 5.94 26.93
C ARG A 187 -3.82 4.52 27.21
N ASP A 188 -3.24 3.86 26.22
CA ASP A 188 -2.95 2.43 26.32
C ASP A 188 -1.65 2.00 25.61
N ILE A 189 -1.22 2.68 24.58
CA ILE A 189 -0.01 2.35 23.82
C ILE A 189 0.92 3.57 23.76
N PRO A 190 2.20 3.41 24.16
CA PRO A 190 3.18 4.48 24.03
C PRO A 190 3.78 4.54 22.62
N GLY A 191 4.35 5.66 22.26
CA GLY A 191 5.11 5.83 21.01
C GLY A 191 4.83 7.10 20.24
N SER A 192 4.08 8.04 20.81
CA SER A 192 3.74 9.29 20.15
C SER A 192 4.96 10.12 19.76
N SER A 193 5.98 10.20 20.62
CA SER A 193 7.25 10.88 20.32
C SER A 193 7.94 10.27 19.11
N LEU A 194 7.93 8.95 18.99
CA LEU A 194 8.49 8.24 17.83
C LEU A 194 7.72 8.57 16.56
N ALA A 195 6.38 8.62 16.64
CA ALA A 195 5.53 8.96 15.50
C ALA A 195 5.84 10.36 14.95
N ILE A 196 6.02 11.32 15.85
CA ILE A 196 6.34 12.71 15.49
C ILE A 196 7.73 12.81 14.87
N ARG A 197 8.75 12.25 15.52
CA ARG A 197 10.13 12.28 15.00
C ARG A 197 10.26 11.62 13.63
N ASP A 198 9.67 10.45 13.46
CA ASP A 198 9.73 9.69 12.21
C ASP A 198 9.08 10.46 11.05
N ILE A 199 7.94 11.11 11.27
CA ILE A 199 7.30 11.93 10.23
C ILE A 199 8.10 13.21 9.94
N GLU A 200 8.67 13.87 10.96
CA GLU A 200 9.55 15.03 10.78
C GLU A 200 10.77 14.67 9.93
N GLU A 201 11.45 13.57 10.25
CA GLU A 201 12.61 13.10 9.51
C GLU A 201 12.23 12.75 8.06
N SER A 202 11.15 12.00 7.86
CA SER A 202 10.66 11.62 6.53
C SER A 202 10.34 12.84 5.66
N LEU A 203 9.66 13.83 6.22
CA LEU A 203 9.33 15.07 5.51
C LEU A 203 10.57 15.92 5.23
N ASN A 204 11.54 15.95 6.15
CA ASN A 204 12.83 16.62 5.93
C ASN A 204 13.62 15.97 4.79
N TYR A 205 13.74 14.63 4.75
CA TYR A 205 14.37 13.94 3.62
C TYR A 205 13.67 14.25 2.31
N TYR A 206 12.34 14.25 2.32
CA TYR A 206 11.57 14.58 1.13
C TYR A 206 11.79 16.02 0.66
N SER A 207 11.81 17.00 1.59
CA SER A 207 11.98 18.42 1.27
C SER A 207 13.32 18.71 0.58
N THR A 208 14.39 17.97 0.92
CA THR A 208 15.71 18.14 0.28
C THR A 208 15.74 17.67 -1.17
N LEU A 209 14.83 16.82 -1.58
CA LEU A 209 14.72 16.31 -2.94
C LEU A 209 13.98 17.28 -3.88
N ILE A 210 13.24 18.26 -3.33
CA ILE A 210 12.42 19.20 -4.09
C ILE A 210 13.16 20.54 -4.24
N LYS A 211 12.97 21.24 -5.37
CA LYS A 211 13.57 22.57 -5.59
C LYS A 211 12.99 23.62 -4.67
N ASP A 212 11.68 23.61 -4.51
CA ASP A 212 10.98 24.52 -3.61
C ASP A 212 10.96 23.88 -2.21
N THR A 213 12.11 23.96 -1.53
CA THR A 213 12.26 23.40 -0.18
C THR A 213 11.27 24.06 0.78
N PHE A 214 10.59 23.25 1.55
CA PHE A 214 9.78 23.71 2.68
C PHE A 214 10.48 23.34 3.99
N SER A 215 10.28 24.15 5.00
CA SER A 215 10.69 23.82 6.37
C SER A 215 9.47 23.34 7.14
N ILE A 216 9.66 22.27 7.90
CA ILE A 216 8.63 21.83 8.82
C ILE A 216 8.64 22.77 10.02
N PRO A 217 7.49 23.29 10.46
CA PRO A 217 7.39 24.02 11.71
C PRO A 217 7.94 23.22 12.88
N SER A 218 8.59 23.87 13.83
CA SER A 218 9.04 23.18 15.04
C SER A 218 7.84 22.65 15.81
N ILE A 219 7.90 21.37 16.23
CA ILE A 219 6.79 20.73 16.93
C ILE A 219 7.04 20.80 18.45
N ASN A 220 6.18 21.57 19.14
CA ASN A 220 6.10 21.58 20.60
C ASN A 220 5.14 20.46 21.01
N LEU A 221 5.69 19.30 21.34
CA LEU A 221 4.92 18.10 21.66
C LEU A 221 4.67 17.99 23.17
N HIS A 222 3.41 17.83 23.54
CA HIS A 222 2.98 17.55 24.92
C HIS A 222 2.24 16.21 24.94
N ILE A 223 2.73 15.26 25.72
CA ILE A 223 2.13 13.93 25.85
C ILE A 223 1.50 13.82 27.22
N TYR A 224 0.21 13.51 27.24
CA TYR A 224 -0.57 13.25 28.44
C TYR A 224 -0.97 11.79 28.51
N SER A 225 -1.08 11.25 29.72
CA SER A 225 -1.51 9.88 29.96
C SER A 225 -2.33 9.73 31.22
N THR A 226 -3.09 8.64 31.29
CA THR A 226 -3.85 8.30 32.50
C THR A 226 -2.90 7.89 33.63
N PRO A 227 -3.28 8.08 34.91
CA PRO A 227 -2.46 7.66 36.03
C PRO A 227 -2.10 6.18 35.98
N GLU A 228 -3.03 5.31 35.57
CA GLU A 228 -2.82 3.87 35.44
C GLU A 228 -1.75 3.56 34.40
N PHE A 229 -1.71 4.31 33.30
CA PHE A 229 -0.70 4.13 32.26
C PHE A 229 0.68 4.61 32.74
N ILE A 230 0.73 5.72 33.46
CA ILE A 230 1.96 6.27 34.03
C ILE A 230 2.54 5.32 35.09
N GLU A 231 1.69 4.76 35.97
CA GLU A 231 2.09 3.79 37.00
C GLU A 231 2.53 2.45 36.40
N ALA A 232 1.96 2.05 35.27
CA ALA A 232 2.35 0.82 34.58
C ALA A 232 3.80 0.87 34.06
N GLU A 233 4.42 2.03 34.08
CA GLU A 233 5.80 2.34 33.72
C GLU A 233 6.42 1.41 32.66
N LEU A 234 6.28 1.80 31.42
CA LEU A 234 7.04 1.20 30.32
C LEU A 234 8.43 1.83 30.29
N HIS A 235 9.23 1.51 31.28
CA HIS A 235 10.60 2.00 31.36
C HIS A 235 11.35 1.72 30.05
N GLY A 236 11.79 2.79 29.39
CA GLY A 236 12.62 2.75 28.20
C GLY A 236 11.88 2.78 26.87
N MET A 237 10.56 2.83 26.85
CA MET A 237 9.79 2.94 25.58
C MET A 237 9.27 4.35 25.31
N SER A 238 8.99 5.13 26.34
CA SER A 238 8.66 6.54 26.15
C SER A 238 9.94 7.38 26.20
N ILE A 239 10.20 8.12 25.14
CA ILE A 239 11.35 9.04 25.07
C ILE A 239 11.10 10.23 26.00
N ASP A 240 9.83 10.63 26.12
CA ASP A 240 9.39 11.72 26.95
C ASP A 240 8.48 11.19 28.06
N LYS A 241 8.64 11.69 29.29
CA LYS A 241 7.73 11.34 30.39
C LYS A 241 6.35 11.95 30.10
N PRO A 242 5.29 11.15 30.06
CA PRO A 242 3.95 11.68 29.90
C PRO A 242 3.53 12.48 31.12
N ILE A 243 2.77 13.52 30.90
CA ILE A 243 2.18 14.38 31.92
C ILE A 243 0.86 13.73 32.39
N PRO A 244 0.52 13.77 33.68
CA PRO A 244 -0.79 13.31 34.14
C PRO A 244 -1.94 14.04 33.43
N ILE A 245 -2.95 13.31 32.98
CA ILE A 245 -4.05 13.88 32.19
C ILE A 245 -4.87 14.90 32.98
N ASP A 246 -4.88 14.80 34.31
CA ASP A 246 -5.58 15.74 35.19
C ASP A 246 -4.99 17.16 35.08
N GLU A 247 -3.71 17.29 34.79
CA GLU A 247 -3.04 18.58 34.60
C GLU A 247 -3.47 19.29 33.30
N LEU A 248 -4.14 18.57 32.39
CA LEU A 248 -4.60 19.15 31.12
C LEU A 248 -5.63 20.28 31.33
N SER A 249 -6.44 20.20 32.39
CA SER A 249 -7.41 21.22 32.73
C SER A 249 -6.82 22.48 33.40
N GLU A 250 -5.57 22.39 33.85
CA GLU A 250 -4.88 23.47 34.56
C GLU A 250 -3.91 24.23 33.65
N THR A 251 -3.56 23.66 32.51
CA THR A 251 -2.59 24.29 31.59
C THR A 251 -3.21 25.43 30.78
N ASP A 252 -2.51 26.55 30.69
CA ASP A 252 -2.89 27.73 29.88
C ASP A 252 -2.39 27.63 28.42
N ILE A 253 -1.94 26.43 27.99
CA ILE A 253 -1.43 26.19 26.65
C ILE A 253 -2.59 26.10 25.67
N GLU A 254 -2.48 26.85 24.57
CA GLU A 254 -3.38 26.71 23.41
C GLU A 254 -2.77 25.69 22.43
N TYR A 255 -3.52 24.63 22.17
CA TYR A 255 -3.08 23.57 21.25
C TYR A 255 -3.64 23.80 19.85
N ASP A 256 -2.77 23.69 18.85
CA ASP A 256 -3.17 23.68 17.43
C ASP A 256 -3.89 22.38 17.08
N LEU A 257 -3.44 21.28 17.66
CA LEU A 257 -4.04 19.97 17.47
C LEU A 257 -3.95 19.13 18.76
N VAL A 258 -5.07 18.53 19.12
CA VAL A 258 -5.12 17.52 20.17
C VAL A 258 -5.52 16.19 19.54
N ILE A 259 -4.75 15.14 19.81
CA ILE A 259 -5.04 13.76 19.38
C ILE A 259 -5.25 12.91 20.63
N ASP A 260 -6.50 12.54 20.89
CA ASP A 260 -6.85 11.61 21.96
C ASP A 260 -6.93 10.20 21.38
N ASN A 261 -5.94 9.37 21.69
CA ASN A 261 -5.75 8.10 21.00
C ASN A 261 -5.75 6.90 21.94
N SER A 262 -6.54 5.88 21.54
CA SER A 262 -6.49 4.53 22.08
C SER A 262 -6.40 3.52 20.95
N VAL A 263 -5.51 2.55 21.08
CA VAL A 263 -5.34 1.46 20.12
C VAL A 263 -6.12 0.22 20.55
N ILE A 264 -6.18 -0.06 21.85
CA ILE A 264 -6.80 -1.27 22.41
C ILE A 264 -8.25 -1.02 22.75
N SER A 265 -8.51 0.01 23.57
CA SER A 265 -9.84 0.25 24.08
C SER A 265 -10.79 0.81 23.03
N ARG A 266 -12.02 0.34 23.10
CA ARG A 266 -13.14 0.78 22.25
C ARG A 266 -14.16 1.60 23.00
N ASP A 267 -13.86 1.95 24.24
CA ASP A 267 -14.73 2.76 25.05
C ASP A 267 -14.85 4.18 24.46
N HIS A 268 -16.06 4.53 24.08
CA HIS A 268 -16.40 5.82 23.51
C HIS A 268 -16.69 6.89 24.57
N THR A 269 -16.71 6.53 25.83
CA THR A 269 -16.97 7.48 26.93
C THR A 269 -15.76 8.34 27.24
N TRP A 270 -14.62 8.00 26.66
CA TRP A 270 -13.42 8.83 26.78
C TRP A 270 -13.50 10.01 25.83
N GLY A 271 -13.26 11.17 26.30
CA GLY A 271 -13.00 12.15 25.33
C GLY A 271 -13.58 13.52 25.56
N VAL A 272 -14.19 13.78 26.72
CA VAL A 272 -14.50 15.17 27.05
C VAL A 272 -13.58 15.58 28.19
N HIS A 273 -12.31 15.87 27.82
CA HIS A 273 -11.44 16.56 28.76
C HIS A 273 -11.83 18.03 28.83
N LYS A 274 -11.80 18.57 30.01
CA LYS A 274 -11.92 20.02 30.20
C LYS A 274 -10.54 20.62 29.89
N PHE A 275 -10.46 21.37 28.81
CA PHE A 275 -9.32 22.22 28.51
C PHE A 275 -9.56 23.60 29.11
N HIS A 276 -8.56 24.18 29.69
CA HIS A 276 -8.63 25.59 30.12
C HIS A 276 -8.81 26.51 28.91
N ARG A 277 -8.05 26.24 27.82
CA ARG A 277 -8.24 26.83 26.50
C ARG A 277 -8.73 25.80 25.52
N THR A 278 -9.78 26.13 24.77
CA THR A 278 -10.30 25.24 23.73
C THR A 278 -9.25 25.02 22.62
N PRO A 279 -8.86 23.78 22.31
CA PRO A 279 -7.90 23.53 21.22
C PRO A 279 -8.51 23.89 19.86
N LYS A 280 -7.69 24.32 18.91
CA LYS A 280 -8.15 24.64 17.55
C LYS A 280 -8.75 23.43 16.86
N ASN A 281 -8.09 22.27 16.99
CA ASN A 281 -8.54 21.01 16.41
C ASN A 281 -8.45 19.88 17.45
N TYR A 282 -9.48 19.05 17.53
CA TYR A 282 -9.54 17.93 18.46
C TYR A 282 -10.00 16.66 17.76
N VAL A 283 -9.14 15.64 17.76
CA VAL A 283 -9.37 14.36 17.10
C VAL A 283 -9.36 13.25 18.13
N VAL A 284 -10.45 12.48 18.21
CA VAL A 284 -10.54 11.28 19.05
C VAL A 284 -10.45 10.05 18.16
N LEU A 285 -9.51 9.19 18.48
CA LEU A 285 -9.31 7.91 17.80
C LEU A 285 -9.47 6.77 18.79
N THR A 286 -10.46 5.96 18.59
CA THR A 286 -10.60 4.68 19.27
C THR A 286 -10.27 3.54 18.30
N SER A 287 -10.06 2.33 18.81
CA SER A 287 -9.82 1.16 17.96
C SER A 287 -10.98 0.89 17.00
N ALA A 288 -12.21 1.26 17.36
CA ALA A 288 -13.41 1.13 16.52
C ALA A 288 -13.51 2.18 15.42
N LYS A 289 -12.89 3.34 15.61
CA LYS A 289 -12.81 4.38 14.59
C LYS A 289 -11.47 4.25 13.86
N SER A 290 -11.36 3.28 12.99
CA SER A 290 -10.35 3.37 11.95
C SER A 290 -10.58 4.69 11.21
N ILE A 291 -9.50 5.33 10.71
CA ILE A 291 -9.64 6.45 9.77
C ILE A 291 -10.25 5.85 8.51
N SER A 292 -11.55 5.53 8.60
CA SER A 292 -12.29 4.95 7.50
C SER A 292 -12.70 6.07 6.57
N GLY A 293 -12.23 5.99 5.39
CA GLY A 293 -12.62 6.79 4.25
C GLY A 293 -11.99 6.12 3.05
N LYS A 294 -12.68 6.12 1.92
CA LYS A 294 -12.05 5.73 0.67
C LYS A 294 -10.80 6.57 0.50
N ARG A 295 -9.64 5.93 0.40
CA ARG A 295 -8.40 6.63 0.06
C ARG A 295 -8.58 7.29 -1.29
N LYS A 296 -8.29 8.57 -1.36
CA LYS A 296 -8.18 9.28 -2.62
C LYS A 296 -6.75 9.74 -2.80
N ILE A 297 -6.23 9.50 -3.98
CA ILE A 297 -4.94 10.07 -4.37
C ILE A 297 -5.14 11.57 -4.55
N VAL A 298 -4.34 12.35 -3.84
CA VAL A 298 -4.36 13.81 -4.01
C VAL A 298 -3.62 14.13 -5.29
N SER A 299 -4.34 14.66 -6.25
CA SER A 299 -3.76 15.18 -7.50
C SER A 299 -3.51 16.67 -7.36
N SER A 300 -2.28 17.07 -7.57
CA SER A 300 -1.87 18.47 -7.59
C SER A 300 -0.86 18.72 -8.71
N GLN A 301 -0.34 19.94 -8.76
CA GLN A 301 0.77 20.26 -9.65
C GLN A 301 1.96 19.37 -9.34
N LEU A 302 2.63 18.86 -10.37
CA LEU A 302 3.82 18.04 -10.22
C LEU A 302 4.93 18.83 -9.54
N LEU A 303 5.65 18.18 -8.64
CA LEU A 303 6.69 18.81 -7.84
C LEU A 303 7.99 18.91 -8.63
N PRO A 304 8.68 20.06 -8.57
CA PRO A 304 9.97 20.25 -9.21
C PRO A 304 11.08 19.64 -8.36
N PHE A 305 11.63 18.51 -8.78
CA PHE A 305 12.73 17.83 -8.07
C PHE A 305 14.09 18.45 -8.38
N GLN A 306 15.00 18.36 -7.43
CA GLN A 306 16.43 18.64 -7.59
C GLN A 306 17.04 17.67 -8.59
N GLN A 307 18.18 18.07 -9.18
CA GLN A 307 18.94 17.18 -10.04
C GLN A 307 19.70 16.15 -9.19
N LEU A 308 19.47 14.87 -9.48
CA LEU A 308 20.05 13.76 -8.72
C LEU A 308 21.35 13.25 -9.35
N THR A 309 21.52 13.45 -10.67
CA THR A 309 22.70 13.02 -11.42
C THR A 309 23.14 14.09 -12.40
N THR A 310 24.45 14.19 -12.60
CA THR A 310 25.08 14.96 -13.68
C THR A 310 25.90 14.01 -14.57
N LYS A 311 26.42 14.49 -15.69
CA LYS A 311 27.36 13.74 -16.50
C LYS A 311 28.72 14.45 -16.46
N ASP A 312 29.81 13.68 -16.42
CA ASP A 312 31.16 14.18 -16.63
C ASP A 312 31.47 14.39 -18.12
N ASP A 313 32.69 14.79 -18.41
CA ASP A 313 33.16 15.04 -19.78
C ASP A 313 33.24 13.75 -20.64
N GLU A 314 33.26 12.58 -20.00
CA GLU A 314 33.25 11.27 -20.64
C GLU A 314 31.82 10.70 -20.82
N GLY A 315 30.82 11.45 -20.33
CA GLY A 315 29.41 11.07 -20.40
C GLY A 315 28.95 10.10 -19.29
N GLN A 316 29.83 9.83 -18.30
CA GLN A 316 29.49 8.97 -17.16
C GLN A 316 28.62 9.70 -16.16
N TYR A 317 27.67 8.98 -15.54
CA TYR A 317 26.79 9.57 -14.55
C TYR A 317 27.51 9.79 -13.21
N LEU A 318 27.54 11.04 -12.78
CA LEU A 318 27.96 11.43 -11.44
C LEU A 318 26.73 11.56 -10.54
N GLU A 319 26.66 10.75 -9.49
CA GLU A 319 25.53 10.68 -8.56
C GLU A 319 25.69 11.70 -7.42
N ASN A 320 24.65 12.46 -7.13
CA ASN A 320 24.59 13.24 -5.89
C ASN A 320 24.31 12.30 -4.71
N GLN A 321 25.35 12.02 -3.92
CA GLN A 321 25.30 11.04 -2.84
C GLN A 321 24.28 11.42 -1.74
N GLY A 322 24.12 12.70 -1.43
CA GLY A 322 23.13 13.16 -0.44
C GLY A 322 21.69 12.87 -0.89
N HIS A 323 21.34 13.26 -2.10
CA HIS A 323 20.01 13.00 -2.64
C HIS A 323 19.76 11.50 -2.84
N LYS A 324 20.79 10.74 -3.28
CA LYS A 324 20.69 9.29 -3.39
C LYS A 324 20.40 8.64 -2.03
N SER A 325 21.12 9.02 -0.99
CA SER A 325 20.90 8.48 0.36
C SER A 325 19.47 8.75 0.85
N ASN A 326 18.93 9.96 0.59
CA ASN A 326 17.57 10.30 0.96
C ASN A 326 16.52 9.48 0.20
N LEU A 327 16.75 9.21 -1.10
CA LEU A 327 15.91 8.28 -1.86
C LEU A 327 16.01 6.83 -1.36
N GLU A 328 17.20 6.40 -0.93
CA GLU A 328 17.43 5.05 -0.41
C GLU A 328 16.72 4.82 0.93
N ILE A 329 16.43 5.88 1.72
CA ILE A 329 15.59 5.80 2.91
C ILE A 329 14.16 5.39 2.50
N PHE A 330 13.54 6.09 1.55
CA PHE A 330 12.21 5.71 1.05
C PHE A 330 12.19 4.30 0.44
N LEU A 331 13.27 3.93 -0.25
CA LEU A 331 13.42 2.59 -0.79
C LEU A 331 13.44 1.52 0.32
N ALA A 332 14.15 1.79 1.42
CA ALA A 332 14.25 0.88 2.55
C ALA A 332 12.91 0.76 3.29
N ASP A 333 12.26 1.87 3.56
CA ASP A 333 11.02 1.93 4.35
C ASP A 333 9.85 1.27 3.62
N ILE A 334 9.72 1.52 2.31
CA ILE A 334 8.59 1.03 1.51
C ILE A 334 8.86 -0.36 0.95
N PHE A 335 10.03 -0.57 0.33
CA PHE A 335 10.33 -1.80 -0.41
C PHE A 335 11.31 -2.74 0.29
N ARG A 336 11.81 -2.37 1.47
CA ARG A 336 12.80 -3.13 2.26
C ARG A 336 14.07 -3.45 1.48
N LYS A 337 14.50 -2.50 0.66
CA LYS A 337 15.73 -2.56 -0.14
C LYS A 337 16.65 -1.41 0.26
N THR A 338 17.89 -1.74 0.59
CA THR A 338 18.83 -0.79 1.18
C THR A 338 19.53 0.13 0.17
N ARG A 339 19.55 -0.23 -1.11
CA ARG A 339 20.29 0.52 -2.12
C ARG A 339 19.63 0.48 -3.50
N LEU A 340 19.73 1.58 -4.21
CA LEU A 340 19.43 1.64 -5.63
C LEU A 340 20.49 0.86 -6.42
N ARG A 341 20.04 0.12 -7.43
CA ARG A 341 20.94 -0.58 -8.35
C ARG A 341 21.53 0.40 -9.35
N PRO A 342 22.73 0.10 -9.89
CA PRO A 342 23.32 0.91 -10.94
C PRO A 342 22.36 1.13 -12.11
N GLY A 343 22.32 2.35 -12.64
CA GLY A 343 21.42 2.78 -13.71
C GLY A 343 20.02 3.20 -13.27
N GLN A 344 19.57 2.87 -12.05
CA GLN A 344 18.25 3.28 -11.58
C GLN A 344 18.16 4.78 -11.27
N LEU A 345 19.20 5.34 -10.63
CA LEU A 345 19.20 6.75 -10.22
C LEU A 345 19.11 7.74 -11.41
N PRO A 346 19.83 7.56 -12.53
CA PRO A 346 19.67 8.43 -13.69
C PRO A 346 18.27 8.36 -14.32
N ILE A 347 17.62 7.18 -14.31
CA ILE A 347 16.23 7.04 -14.77
C ILE A 347 15.29 7.82 -13.86
N LEU A 348 15.45 7.67 -12.54
CA LEU A 348 14.67 8.40 -11.54
C LEU A 348 14.89 9.91 -11.66
N ASP A 349 16.12 10.36 -11.85
CA ASP A 349 16.46 11.78 -12.01
C ASP A 349 15.65 12.42 -13.14
N ARG A 350 15.68 11.81 -14.33
CA ARG A 350 14.91 12.33 -15.47
C ARG A 350 13.40 12.34 -15.20
N ALA A 351 12.90 11.24 -14.69
CA ALA A 351 11.47 11.07 -14.40
C ALA A 351 10.95 12.09 -13.37
N LEU A 352 11.65 12.22 -12.25
CA LEU A 352 11.26 13.17 -11.19
C LEU A 352 11.34 14.62 -11.68
N ARG A 353 12.23 14.94 -12.59
CA ARG A 353 12.30 16.23 -13.29
C ARG A 353 11.34 16.36 -14.47
N GLN A 354 10.39 15.44 -14.61
CA GLN A 354 9.33 15.45 -15.64
C GLN A 354 9.90 15.38 -17.07
N GLN A 355 10.99 14.67 -17.24
CA GLN A 355 11.63 14.43 -18.53
C GLN A 355 11.41 12.99 -18.95
N SER A 356 10.89 12.78 -20.16
CA SER A 356 10.72 11.43 -20.70
C SER A 356 12.04 10.68 -20.75
N VAL A 357 12.02 9.37 -20.49
CA VAL A 357 13.21 8.55 -20.34
C VAL A 357 13.04 7.18 -21.00
N ILE A 358 14.11 6.70 -21.62
CA ILE A 358 14.25 5.33 -22.11
C ILE A 358 15.31 4.65 -21.24
N GLY A 359 14.87 3.73 -20.38
CA GLY A 359 15.74 3.01 -19.46
C GLY A 359 16.09 1.61 -19.98
N LEU A 360 17.36 1.39 -20.27
CA LEU A 360 17.88 0.08 -20.61
C LEU A 360 18.55 -0.53 -19.37
N LEU A 361 17.81 -1.39 -18.69
CA LEU A 361 18.29 -2.14 -17.54
C LEU A 361 18.13 -3.64 -17.80
N PRO A 362 19.12 -4.46 -17.46
CA PRO A 362 19.05 -5.91 -17.70
C PRO A 362 17.84 -6.53 -16.99
N THR A 363 17.46 -7.73 -17.42
CA THR A 363 16.45 -8.51 -16.70
C THR A 363 16.90 -8.72 -15.25
N GLY A 364 16.02 -8.47 -14.29
CA GLY A 364 16.40 -8.46 -12.87
C GLY A 364 17.10 -7.17 -12.41
N GLY A 365 17.40 -6.21 -13.28
CA GLY A 365 17.98 -4.90 -12.94
C GLY A 365 17.06 -3.97 -12.14
N GLY A 366 15.81 -4.38 -11.89
CA GLY A 366 14.86 -3.62 -11.09
C GLY A 366 14.21 -2.47 -11.86
N LYS A 367 13.87 -2.68 -13.14
CA LYS A 367 13.14 -1.71 -13.98
C LYS A 367 11.90 -1.17 -13.28
N SER A 368 11.06 -2.06 -12.74
CA SER A 368 9.81 -1.66 -12.07
C SER A 368 10.03 -0.73 -10.89
N MET A 369 11.11 -0.88 -10.16
CA MET A 369 11.42 -0.03 -9.00
C MET A 369 11.56 1.45 -9.38
N THR A 370 12.08 1.75 -10.58
CA THR A 370 12.27 3.14 -11.02
C THR A 370 10.95 3.89 -11.14
N TYR A 371 9.96 3.30 -11.82
CA TYR A 371 8.66 3.96 -11.93
C TYR A 371 7.84 3.86 -10.64
N GLN A 372 8.02 2.81 -9.84
CA GLN A 372 7.30 2.67 -8.57
C GLN A 372 7.72 3.79 -7.60
N ILE A 373 9.01 4.06 -7.45
CA ILE A 373 9.49 5.17 -6.62
C ILE A 373 9.05 6.53 -7.21
N ALA A 374 9.22 6.74 -8.51
CA ALA A 374 8.81 7.99 -9.14
C ALA A 374 7.31 8.27 -8.94
N THR A 375 6.47 7.25 -9.07
CA THR A 375 5.03 7.34 -8.84
C THR A 375 4.68 7.75 -7.41
N LEU A 376 5.36 7.15 -6.42
CA LEU A 376 5.10 7.46 -5.00
C LEU A 376 5.54 8.86 -4.60
N LEU A 377 6.49 9.44 -5.33
CA LEU A 377 7.06 10.75 -5.03
C LEU A 377 6.39 11.92 -5.79
N GLN A 378 5.48 11.64 -6.73
CA GLN A 378 4.77 12.68 -7.49
C GLN A 378 3.25 12.62 -7.26
N PRO A 379 2.57 13.77 -7.14
CA PRO A 379 1.14 13.84 -6.85
C PRO A 379 0.29 13.61 -8.10
N GLY A 380 0.14 12.37 -8.50
CA GLY A 380 -0.67 11.96 -9.64
C GLY A 380 -0.62 10.46 -9.89
N MET A 381 -1.56 9.96 -10.64
CA MET A 381 -1.68 8.53 -10.97
C MET A 381 -0.71 8.16 -12.10
N THR A 382 -0.26 6.92 -12.14
CA THR A 382 0.60 6.38 -13.19
C THR A 382 -0.14 5.31 -13.99
N LEU A 383 -0.14 5.47 -15.30
CA LEU A 383 -0.56 4.42 -16.24
C LEU A 383 0.63 3.53 -16.56
N ILE A 384 0.47 2.22 -16.44
CA ILE A 384 1.50 1.25 -16.79
C ILE A 384 0.97 0.34 -17.90
N VAL A 385 1.61 0.45 -19.06
CA VAL A 385 1.31 -0.39 -20.23
C VAL A 385 2.23 -1.60 -20.19
N ASP A 386 1.64 -2.78 -20.04
CA ASP A 386 2.35 -4.06 -20.00
C ASP A 386 1.76 -5.00 -21.06
N PRO A 387 2.59 -5.65 -21.89
CA PRO A 387 2.13 -6.58 -22.92
C PRO A 387 1.63 -7.92 -22.37
N ILE A 388 2.02 -8.28 -21.15
CA ILE A 388 1.82 -9.63 -20.59
C ILE A 388 0.85 -9.59 -19.41
N LYS A 389 -0.31 -10.24 -19.60
CA LYS A 389 -1.40 -10.24 -18.60
C LYS A 389 -1.02 -10.85 -17.24
N SER A 390 -0.18 -11.89 -17.22
CA SER A 390 0.30 -12.48 -15.96
C SER A 390 1.19 -11.52 -15.20
N LEU A 391 2.07 -10.78 -15.89
CA LEU A 391 2.95 -9.81 -15.27
C LEU A 391 2.18 -8.67 -14.60
N MET A 392 1.10 -8.18 -15.21
CA MET A 392 0.25 -7.16 -14.58
C MET A 392 -0.26 -7.60 -13.20
N ARG A 393 -0.74 -8.84 -13.11
CA ARG A 393 -1.22 -9.40 -11.83
C ARG A 393 -0.07 -9.55 -10.83
N ASP A 394 1.07 -10.05 -11.28
CA ASP A 394 2.24 -10.25 -10.43
C ASP A 394 2.79 -8.91 -9.92
N GLN A 395 2.79 -7.86 -10.74
CA GLN A 395 3.17 -6.50 -10.33
C GLN A 395 2.20 -5.94 -9.28
N VAL A 396 0.89 -6.07 -9.48
CA VAL A 396 -0.11 -5.63 -8.49
C VAL A 396 0.04 -6.41 -7.19
N ASN A 397 0.22 -7.73 -7.26
CA ASN A 397 0.45 -8.55 -6.07
C ASN A 397 1.74 -8.14 -5.34
N SER A 398 2.81 -7.85 -6.07
CA SER A 398 4.07 -7.37 -5.49
C SER A 398 3.91 -6.04 -4.76
N LEU A 399 3.12 -5.11 -5.31
CA LEU A 399 2.78 -3.85 -4.62
C LEU A 399 1.94 -4.11 -3.36
N THR A 400 0.96 -5.00 -3.44
CA THR A 400 0.11 -5.37 -2.29
C THR A 400 0.92 -6.01 -1.16
N VAL A 401 1.91 -6.86 -1.47
CA VAL A 401 2.84 -7.43 -0.47
C VAL A 401 3.63 -6.34 0.25
N ASN A 402 3.94 -5.24 -0.42
CA ASN A 402 4.55 -4.05 0.18
C ASN A 402 3.52 -3.08 0.79
N LEU A 403 2.30 -3.54 1.05
CA LEU A 403 1.19 -2.78 1.63
C LEU A 403 0.72 -1.58 0.77
N ILE A 404 1.01 -1.61 -0.53
CA ILE A 404 0.53 -0.62 -1.51
C ILE A 404 -0.73 -1.20 -2.17
N ASP A 405 -1.89 -0.87 -1.63
CA ASP A 405 -3.20 -1.37 -2.06
C ASP A 405 -3.90 -0.49 -3.12
N CYS A 406 -3.31 0.67 -3.42
CA CYS A 406 -3.78 1.59 -4.44
C CYS A 406 -3.26 1.22 -5.84
N ALA A 407 -3.22 -0.06 -6.15
CA ALA A 407 -2.86 -0.61 -7.45
C ALA A 407 -4.02 -1.43 -8.03
N GLY A 408 -4.20 -1.34 -9.35
CA GLY A 408 -5.22 -2.09 -10.06
C GLY A 408 -4.80 -2.38 -11.50
N PHE A 409 -5.47 -3.32 -12.15
CA PHE A 409 -5.20 -3.64 -13.54
C PHE A 409 -6.46 -3.91 -14.35
N VAL A 410 -6.39 -3.68 -15.66
CA VAL A 410 -7.44 -4.06 -16.60
C VAL A 410 -6.85 -4.77 -17.82
N ASN A 411 -7.26 -6.02 -18.02
CA ASN A 411 -6.87 -6.80 -19.18
C ASN A 411 -8.03 -7.64 -19.74
N SER A 412 -7.77 -8.44 -20.77
CA SER A 412 -8.82 -9.22 -21.45
C SER A 412 -9.26 -10.47 -20.68
N SER A 413 -8.57 -10.88 -19.61
CA SER A 413 -8.99 -12.03 -18.80
C SER A 413 -10.11 -11.70 -17.80
N GLN A 414 -10.33 -10.41 -17.54
CA GLN A 414 -11.38 -9.95 -16.63
C GLN A 414 -12.73 -9.88 -17.35
N ASN A 415 -13.79 -10.18 -16.60
CA ASN A 415 -15.16 -9.97 -17.05
C ASN A 415 -15.53 -8.47 -17.02
N ARG A 416 -16.74 -8.14 -17.52
CA ARG A 416 -17.20 -6.74 -17.62
C ARG A 416 -17.34 -6.08 -16.25
N SER A 417 -17.87 -6.80 -15.28
CA SER A 417 -18.08 -6.26 -13.92
C SER A 417 -16.74 -5.95 -13.23
N GLU A 418 -15.76 -6.83 -13.33
CA GLU A 418 -14.42 -6.63 -12.80
C GLU A 418 -13.74 -5.39 -13.40
N LYS A 419 -13.88 -5.21 -14.71
CA LYS A 419 -13.36 -4.00 -15.38
C LYS A 419 -14.06 -2.72 -14.94
N GLU A 420 -15.38 -2.76 -14.76
CA GLU A 420 -16.14 -1.63 -14.27
C GLU A 420 -15.73 -1.20 -12.85
N VAL A 421 -15.41 -2.14 -11.98
CA VAL A 421 -14.88 -1.85 -10.64
C VAL A 421 -13.57 -1.08 -10.75
N GLU A 422 -12.60 -1.60 -11.51
CA GLU A 422 -11.30 -0.93 -11.67
C GLU A 422 -11.43 0.44 -12.35
N HIS A 423 -12.33 0.59 -13.31
CA HIS A 423 -12.63 1.88 -13.94
C HIS A 423 -13.21 2.88 -12.92
N LYS A 424 -14.10 2.45 -12.04
CA LYS A 424 -14.63 3.30 -10.97
C LYS A 424 -13.56 3.71 -9.98
N ARG A 425 -12.68 2.79 -9.59
CA ARG A 425 -11.54 3.09 -8.73
C ARG A 425 -10.61 4.13 -9.37
N LEU A 426 -10.32 3.99 -10.68
CA LEU A 426 -9.51 4.95 -11.42
C LEU A 426 -10.15 6.35 -11.44
N VAL A 427 -11.43 6.43 -11.83
CA VAL A 427 -12.18 7.69 -11.87
C VAL A 427 -12.32 8.31 -10.47
N GLY A 428 -12.50 7.48 -9.45
CA GLY A 428 -12.60 7.90 -8.04
C GLY A 428 -11.30 8.39 -7.43
N GLY A 429 -10.15 8.22 -8.12
CA GLY A 429 -8.83 8.55 -7.58
C GLY A 429 -8.36 7.58 -6.48
N GLU A 430 -8.84 6.34 -6.52
CA GLU A 430 -8.46 5.30 -5.55
C GLU A 430 -7.20 4.52 -5.97
N LEU A 431 -6.73 4.71 -7.23
CA LEU A 431 -5.57 4.02 -7.79
C LEU A 431 -4.42 4.99 -8.02
N LEU A 432 -3.26 4.63 -7.51
CA LEU A 432 -1.99 5.30 -7.82
C LEU A 432 -1.30 4.61 -9.02
N PHE A 433 -1.38 3.28 -9.07
CA PHE A 433 -0.84 2.44 -10.14
C PHE A 433 -1.97 1.78 -10.92
N PHE A 434 -2.07 2.06 -12.21
CA PHE A 434 -3.07 1.44 -13.08
C PHE A 434 -2.40 0.70 -14.23
N PHE A 435 -2.39 -0.62 -14.16
CA PHE A 435 -1.81 -1.49 -15.19
C PHE A 435 -2.85 -1.80 -16.28
N MET A 436 -2.42 -1.75 -17.52
CA MET A 436 -3.31 -2.00 -18.64
C MET A 436 -2.58 -2.59 -19.86
N SER A 437 -3.34 -3.28 -20.70
CA SER A 437 -2.81 -3.72 -21.99
C SER A 437 -2.78 -2.58 -23.02
N PRO A 438 -1.87 -2.60 -23.99
CA PRO A 438 -1.67 -1.51 -24.97
C PRO A 438 -2.92 -1.24 -25.82
N GLU A 439 -3.73 -2.26 -26.09
CA GLU A 439 -4.95 -2.16 -26.88
C GLU A 439 -6.03 -1.26 -26.24
N ARG A 440 -5.89 -0.95 -24.93
CA ARG A 440 -6.86 -0.10 -24.23
C ARG A 440 -6.96 1.30 -24.81
N PHE A 441 -5.85 1.86 -25.26
CA PHE A 441 -5.88 3.19 -25.89
C PHE A 441 -6.63 3.23 -27.24
N LEU A 442 -6.86 2.08 -27.89
CA LEU A 442 -7.67 2.00 -29.11
C LEU A 442 -9.19 2.04 -28.82
N ILE A 443 -9.59 1.74 -27.57
CA ILE A 443 -10.99 1.67 -27.14
C ILE A 443 -11.47 3.08 -26.82
N GLN A 444 -12.51 3.54 -27.49
CA GLN A 444 -13.05 4.90 -27.31
C GLN A 444 -13.53 5.12 -25.87
N GLU A 445 -14.24 4.16 -25.30
CA GLU A 445 -14.76 4.24 -23.94
C GLU A 445 -13.63 4.42 -22.90
N PHE A 446 -12.47 3.83 -23.15
CA PHE A 446 -11.31 4.01 -22.27
C PHE A 446 -10.70 5.42 -22.40
N ARG A 447 -10.64 5.98 -23.59
CA ARG A 447 -10.19 7.36 -23.80
C ARG A 447 -11.12 8.36 -23.12
N GLU A 448 -12.43 8.15 -23.20
CA GLU A 448 -13.42 8.97 -22.48
C GLU A 448 -13.30 8.78 -20.96
N LEU A 449 -13.00 7.57 -20.50
CA LEU A 449 -12.72 7.29 -19.07
C LEU A 449 -11.56 8.14 -18.55
N LEU A 450 -10.45 8.24 -19.29
CA LEU A 450 -9.31 9.09 -18.90
C LEU A 450 -9.68 10.57 -18.81
N LYS A 451 -10.47 11.07 -19.75
CA LYS A 451 -11.00 12.44 -19.72
C LYS A 451 -11.92 12.64 -18.49
N HIS A 452 -12.80 11.68 -18.24
CA HIS A 452 -13.71 11.73 -17.09
C HIS A 452 -12.95 11.71 -15.78
N THR A 453 -11.88 10.92 -15.68
CA THR A 453 -10.97 10.89 -14.54
C THR A 453 -10.38 12.28 -14.26
N LYS A 454 -9.92 12.96 -15.30
CA LYS A 454 -9.41 14.33 -15.19
C LYS A 454 -10.50 15.33 -14.78
N ASN A 455 -11.69 15.24 -15.32
CA ASN A 455 -12.82 16.10 -14.99
C ASN A 455 -13.27 15.94 -13.53
N ASN A 456 -13.02 14.78 -12.92
CA ASN A 456 -13.26 14.52 -11.50
C ASN A 456 -12.14 15.03 -10.58
N GLY A 457 -11.20 15.82 -11.09
CA GLY A 457 -10.12 16.41 -10.33
C GLY A 457 -8.91 15.50 -10.16
N ASN A 458 -8.90 14.30 -10.75
CA ASN A 458 -7.78 13.38 -10.72
C ASN A 458 -6.87 13.56 -11.94
N SER A 459 -5.56 13.46 -11.76
CA SER A 459 -4.58 13.69 -12.83
C SER A 459 -3.51 12.60 -12.85
N PHE A 460 -2.75 12.58 -13.95
CA PHE A 460 -1.70 11.59 -14.17
C PHE A 460 -0.32 12.25 -14.08
N SER A 461 0.65 11.51 -13.54
CA SER A 461 2.06 11.92 -13.52
C SER A 461 2.83 11.30 -14.67
N TYR A 462 2.62 9.99 -14.88
CA TYR A 462 3.44 9.19 -15.77
C TYR A 462 2.61 8.23 -16.62
N CYS A 463 3.17 7.90 -17.80
CA CYS A 463 2.82 6.68 -18.51
C CYS A 463 4.08 5.85 -18.73
N VAL A 464 4.09 4.64 -18.19
CA VAL A 464 5.17 3.68 -18.30
C VAL A 464 4.83 2.69 -19.40
N ILE A 465 5.73 2.50 -20.34
CA ILE A 465 5.65 1.47 -21.39
C ILE A 465 6.70 0.43 -21.01
N ASP A 466 6.25 -0.61 -20.31
CA ASP A 466 7.13 -1.73 -19.96
C ASP A 466 7.33 -2.63 -21.19
N GLU A 467 8.49 -3.28 -21.26
CA GLU A 467 8.96 -4.00 -22.45
C GLU A 467 8.86 -3.15 -23.73
N ALA A 468 9.38 -1.92 -23.65
CA ALA A 468 9.27 -0.92 -24.72
C ALA A 468 9.81 -1.40 -26.08
N HIS A 469 10.66 -2.43 -26.12
CA HIS A 469 11.12 -3.05 -27.38
C HIS A 469 9.96 -3.60 -28.23
N CYS A 470 8.80 -3.92 -27.61
CA CYS A 470 7.60 -4.36 -28.32
C CYS A 470 7.04 -3.28 -29.29
N VAL A 471 7.46 -2.05 -29.17
CA VAL A 471 7.10 -0.98 -30.13
C VAL A 471 7.62 -1.33 -31.53
N SER A 472 8.81 -1.89 -31.64
CA SER A 472 9.46 -2.21 -32.94
C SER A 472 9.19 -3.67 -33.35
N GLU A 473 9.64 -4.62 -32.58
CA GLU A 473 9.62 -6.05 -33.00
C GLU A 473 8.22 -6.65 -33.01
N TRP A 474 7.38 -6.27 -32.06
CA TRP A 474 6.03 -6.83 -31.92
C TRP A 474 4.93 -5.87 -32.36
N GLY A 475 5.21 -4.58 -32.28
CA GLY A 475 4.24 -3.56 -32.66
C GLY A 475 3.91 -3.58 -34.13
N HIS A 476 4.89 -3.77 -34.99
CA HIS A 476 4.68 -3.80 -36.44
C HIS A 476 3.99 -5.07 -36.92
N ASP A 477 4.35 -6.22 -36.37
CA ASP A 477 3.88 -7.50 -36.87
C ASP A 477 2.62 -8.02 -36.17
N PHE A 478 2.46 -7.73 -34.85
CA PHE A 478 1.40 -8.36 -34.04
C PHE A 478 0.48 -7.38 -33.30
N ARG A 479 0.95 -6.15 -32.93
CA ARG A 479 0.20 -5.25 -32.07
C ARG A 479 0.35 -3.79 -32.50
N THR A 480 -0.41 -3.41 -33.49
CA THR A 480 -0.46 -2.01 -33.98
C THR A 480 -0.78 -0.98 -32.88
N SER A 481 -1.35 -1.45 -31.76
CA SER A 481 -1.63 -0.61 -30.58
C SER A 481 -0.39 -0.02 -29.93
N TYR A 482 0.79 -0.63 -30.12
CA TYR A 482 2.05 -0.08 -29.62
C TYR A 482 2.53 1.15 -30.41
N LEU A 483 2.18 1.24 -31.69
CA LEU A 483 2.65 2.32 -32.59
C LEU A 483 2.13 3.71 -32.21
N PHE A 484 1.20 3.83 -31.29
CA PHE A 484 0.60 5.12 -30.91
C PHE A 484 0.48 5.30 -29.40
N LEU A 485 1.24 4.55 -28.63
CA LEU A 485 1.14 4.59 -27.16
C LEU A 485 1.57 5.95 -26.60
N GLY A 486 2.69 6.48 -27.03
CA GLY A 486 3.19 7.77 -26.57
C GLY A 486 2.21 8.90 -26.91
N ARG A 487 1.75 8.98 -28.15
CA ARG A 487 0.79 9.99 -28.61
C ARG A 487 -0.57 9.86 -27.90
N ASN A 488 -1.08 8.65 -27.77
CA ASN A 488 -2.35 8.43 -27.08
C ASN A 488 -2.21 8.78 -25.58
N SER A 489 -1.09 8.44 -24.97
CA SER A 489 -0.83 8.77 -23.57
C SER A 489 -0.80 10.29 -23.36
N THR A 490 -0.04 11.02 -24.14
CA THR A 490 0.07 12.49 -24.04
C THR A 490 -1.23 13.20 -24.41
N ARG A 491 -2.04 12.62 -25.32
CA ARG A 491 -3.30 13.19 -25.76
C ARG A 491 -4.42 13.01 -24.74
N TYR A 492 -4.54 11.83 -24.13
CA TYR A 492 -5.71 11.46 -23.31
C TYR A 492 -5.43 11.47 -21.81
N ALA A 493 -4.22 11.19 -21.37
CA ALA A 493 -3.82 11.35 -19.98
C ALA A 493 -3.12 12.70 -19.78
N LYS A 494 -3.59 13.47 -18.83
CA LYS A 494 -3.08 14.82 -18.58
C LYS A 494 -2.62 15.00 -17.15
N THR A 495 -1.59 15.82 -16.96
CA THR A 495 -1.16 16.30 -15.66
C THR A 495 -2.21 17.21 -15.03
N TYR A 496 -2.00 17.61 -13.79
CA TYR A 496 -2.89 18.56 -13.13
C TYR A 496 -3.00 19.89 -13.90
N SER A 497 -1.90 20.38 -14.43
CA SER A 497 -1.82 21.61 -15.22
C SER A 497 -2.20 21.45 -16.69
N LEU A 498 -2.78 20.31 -17.09
CA LEU A 498 -3.15 19.95 -18.47
C LEU A 498 -1.96 19.75 -19.43
N GLU A 499 -0.75 19.76 -18.90
CA GLU A 499 0.45 19.47 -19.67
C GLU A 499 0.53 17.97 -20.05
N PRO A 500 1.30 17.62 -21.08
CA PRO A 500 1.60 16.23 -21.40
C PRO A 500 2.24 15.51 -20.22
N ILE A 501 1.90 14.23 -20.05
CA ILE A 501 2.52 13.39 -19.03
C ILE A 501 3.92 12.95 -19.45
N THR A 502 4.77 12.67 -18.48
CA THR A 502 6.11 12.12 -18.71
C THR A 502 6.03 10.65 -19.10
N LEU A 503 6.79 10.26 -20.13
CA LEU A 503 6.80 8.90 -20.66
C LEU A 503 8.05 8.15 -20.20
N PHE A 504 7.85 6.93 -19.71
CA PHE A 504 8.92 5.96 -19.46
C PHE A 504 8.86 4.86 -20.49
N GLY A 505 9.96 4.59 -21.18
CA GLY A 505 10.16 3.36 -21.93
C GLY A 505 11.18 2.48 -21.21
N LEU A 506 10.77 1.31 -20.76
CA LEU A 506 11.65 0.41 -20.03
C LEU A 506 11.83 -0.89 -20.82
N THR A 507 13.07 -1.30 -21.02
CA THR A 507 13.38 -2.56 -21.69
C THR A 507 14.71 -3.15 -21.19
N ALA A 508 14.85 -4.46 -21.34
CA ALA A 508 16.11 -5.12 -21.04
C ALA A 508 17.10 -5.07 -22.21
N THR A 509 16.60 -5.08 -23.43
CA THR A 509 17.40 -5.20 -24.66
C THR A 509 16.79 -4.33 -25.74
N ALA A 510 17.63 -3.62 -26.48
CA ALA A 510 17.23 -2.93 -27.69
C ALA A 510 18.44 -2.77 -28.63
N SER A 511 18.27 -3.09 -29.90
CA SER A 511 19.21 -2.73 -30.95
C SER A 511 19.12 -1.24 -31.25
N TYR A 512 20.02 -0.71 -32.06
CA TYR A 512 19.96 0.70 -32.45
C TYR A 512 18.67 1.07 -33.18
N ASP A 513 18.19 0.17 -34.05
CA ASP A 513 16.95 0.39 -34.80
C ASP A 513 15.73 0.40 -33.89
N VAL A 514 15.69 -0.55 -32.93
CA VAL A 514 14.63 -0.63 -31.92
C VAL A 514 14.63 0.62 -31.03
N LEU A 515 15.81 1.13 -30.66
CA LEU A 515 15.91 2.37 -29.89
C LEU A 515 15.39 3.58 -30.65
N ALA A 516 15.71 3.70 -31.95
CA ALA A 516 15.20 4.77 -32.79
C ALA A 516 13.64 4.74 -32.86
N ASP A 517 13.06 3.56 -32.96
CA ASP A 517 11.60 3.40 -32.92
C ASP A 517 11.02 3.79 -31.56
N ILE A 518 11.66 3.39 -30.45
CA ILE A 518 11.24 3.78 -29.10
C ILE A 518 11.37 5.30 -28.93
N GLN A 519 12.47 5.93 -29.38
CA GLN A 519 12.66 7.39 -29.31
C GLN A 519 11.58 8.14 -30.06
N ARG A 520 11.18 7.65 -31.23
CA ARG A 520 10.10 8.23 -32.05
C ARG A 520 8.76 8.09 -31.34
N GLU A 521 8.43 6.90 -30.83
CA GLU A 521 7.17 6.65 -30.17
C GLU A 521 7.03 7.42 -28.85
N LEU A 522 8.10 7.49 -28.07
CA LEU A 522 8.11 8.21 -26.79
C LEU A 522 8.33 9.72 -26.93
N SER A 523 8.48 10.26 -28.12
CA SER A 523 8.39 11.71 -28.31
C SER A 523 7.04 12.23 -27.84
N GLY A 524 5.98 11.40 -28.01
CA GLY A 524 4.62 11.73 -27.60
C GLY A 524 4.03 12.94 -28.30
N ASP A 525 4.76 13.51 -29.27
CA ASP A 525 4.34 14.71 -29.99
C ASP A 525 3.16 14.38 -30.90
N THR A 526 2.06 15.10 -30.69
CA THR A 526 0.82 14.92 -31.46
C THR A 526 0.76 15.79 -32.70
N GLU A 527 1.58 16.82 -32.78
CA GLU A 527 1.60 17.80 -33.87
C GLU A 527 2.69 17.49 -34.88
N ASN A 528 3.88 17.13 -34.39
CA ASN A 528 5.01 16.76 -35.22
C ASN A 528 5.29 15.26 -35.17
N LEU A 529 4.87 14.55 -36.20
CA LEU A 529 5.01 13.10 -36.33
C LEU A 529 6.46 12.62 -36.47
N ASP A 530 7.35 13.50 -36.87
CA ASP A 530 8.78 13.24 -37.06
C ASP A 530 9.61 13.61 -35.82
N SER A 531 8.98 14.07 -34.77
CA SER A 531 9.64 14.37 -33.50
C SER A 531 10.25 13.11 -32.89
N ILE A 532 11.49 13.21 -32.45
CA ILE A 532 12.27 12.12 -31.84
C ILE A 532 12.86 12.62 -30.53
N LEU A 533 12.80 11.80 -29.49
CA LEU A 533 13.50 12.09 -28.23
C LEU A 533 15.02 12.14 -28.47
N SER A 534 15.67 13.09 -27.83
CA SER A 534 17.13 13.21 -27.88
C SER A 534 17.82 11.98 -27.27
N ASP A 535 19.06 11.73 -27.66
CA ASP A 535 19.88 10.64 -27.10
C ASP A 535 20.11 10.80 -25.59
N GLU A 536 19.98 12.01 -25.05
CA GLU A 536 20.04 12.26 -23.61
C GLU A 536 18.90 11.57 -22.84
N ALA A 537 17.78 11.29 -23.49
CA ALA A 537 16.67 10.55 -22.89
C ALA A 537 17.01 9.07 -22.66
N ILE A 538 18.05 8.56 -23.33
CA ILE A 538 18.45 7.16 -23.21
C ILE A 538 19.42 7.00 -22.04
N VAL A 539 18.99 6.25 -21.04
CA VAL A 539 19.82 5.80 -19.92
C VAL A 539 20.20 4.35 -20.14
N ARG A 540 21.47 4.12 -20.39
CA ARG A 540 22.04 2.79 -20.60
C ARG A 540 22.87 2.37 -19.40
N PHE A 541 22.78 1.10 -19.05
CA PHE A 541 23.71 0.49 -18.12
C PHE A 541 24.89 -0.10 -18.89
N GLU A 542 26.12 0.15 -18.43
CA GLU A 542 27.32 -0.18 -19.18
C GLU A 542 27.65 -1.66 -19.29
N THR A 543 27.17 -2.46 -18.33
CA THR A 543 27.46 -3.90 -18.32
C THR A 543 26.18 -4.71 -18.33
N PHE A 544 25.94 -5.40 -19.44
CA PHE A 544 24.87 -6.39 -19.56
C PHE A 544 25.29 -7.78 -19.04
N ASN A 545 26.48 -7.89 -18.49
CA ASN A 545 26.96 -9.14 -17.90
C ASN A 545 26.14 -9.51 -16.67
N ARG A 546 25.69 -10.74 -16.67
CA ARG A 546 25.01 -11.35 -15.53
C ARG A 546 25.97 -12.31 -14.84
N PRO A 547 26.76 -11.87 -13.85
CA PRO A 547 27.78 -12.70 -13.21
C PRO A 547 27.19 -13.93 -12.50
N GLU A 548 25.88 -13.86 -12.17
CA GLU A 548 25.12 -14.98 -11.62
C GLU A 548 24.76 -16.07 -12.65
N MET A 549 24.93 -15.80 -13.96
CA MET A 549 24.69 -16.76 -15.04
C MET A 549 25.99 -17.33 -15.58
N GLN A 550 26.17 -18.63 -15.45
CA GLN A 550 27.25 -19.36 -16.10
C GLN A 550 26.72 -19.99 -17.39
N TYR A 551 27.39 -19.69 -18.50
CA TYR A 551 27.10 -20.29 -19.79
C TYR A 551 28.04 -21.46 -20.00
N GLN A 552 27.48 -22.66 -20.20
CA GLN A 552 28.21 -23.85 -20.58
C GLN A 552 27.89 -24.18 -22.03
N VAL A 553 28.93 -24.22 -22.88
CA VAL A 553 28.80 -24.63 -24.28
C VAL A 553 29.22 -26.07 -24.38
N GLU A 554 28.29 -26.96 -24.66
CA GLU A 554 28.57 -28.36 -24.95
C GLU A 554 28.56 -28.60 -26.46
N ALA A 555 29.64 -29.17 -26.98
CA ALA A 555 29.67 -29.58 -28.37
C ALA A 555 28.77 -30.82 -28.58
N VAL A 556 27.75 -30.65 -29.38
CA VAL A 556 26.88 -31.75 -29.78
C VAL A 556 27.47 -32.38 -31.05
N ASN A 557 28.02 -33.58 -30.95
CA ASN A 557 28.44 -34.36 -32.11
C ASN A 557 27.19 -34.81 -32.87
N ILE A 558 26.92 -34.15 -33.98
CA ILE A 558 25.91 -34.60 -34.94
C ILE A 558 26.60 -35.57 -35.89
N PRO A 559 26.17 -36.86 -35.97
CA PRO A 559 26.72 -37.78 -36.94
C PRO A 559 26.57 -37.24 -38.37
N ASN A 560 27.64 -37.26 -39.14
CA ASN A 560 27.76 -36.58 -40.44
C ASN A 560 26.85 -37.13 -41.56
N GLU A 561 25.93 -38.04 -41.26
CA GLU A 561 25.06 -38.62 -42.26
C GLU A 561 23.62 -38.15 -42.12
N GLN A 562 23.27 -37.16 -42.91
CA GLN A 562 21.93 -36.62 -43.15
C GLN A 562 21.41 -35.54 -42.13
N PRO A 563 21.78 -34.30 -42.30
CA PRO A 563 21.41 -33.22 -41.38
C PRO A 563 19.90 -32.90 -41.28
N TYR A 564 19.09 -33.43 -42.19
CA TYR A 564 17.64 -33.16 -42.22
C TYR A 564 16.72 -34.27 -41.72
N ARG A 565 17.24 -35.46 -41.43
CA ARG A 565 16.42 -36.57 -40.88
C ARG A 565 16.36 -36.62 -39.36
N ASN A 566 17.19 -35.86 -38.63
CA ASN A 566 17.32 -35.96 -37.17
C ASN A 566 16.89 -34.69 -36.41
N ILE A 567 16.02 -33.84 -36.98
CA ILE A 567 15.43 -32.69 -36.23
C ILE A 567 14.72 -33.16 -34.95
N GLY A 568 14.16 -34.39 -34.95
CA GLY A 568 13.54 -34.99 -33.76
C GLY A 568 14.54 -35.32 -32.65
N GLU A 569 15.71 -35.86 -33.01
CA GLU A 569 16.79 -36.15 -32.05
C GLU A 569 17.50 -34.90 -31.58
N LEU A 570 17.68 -33.92 -32.46
CA LEU A 570 18.19 -32.57 -32.08
C LEU A 570 17.22 -31.90 -31.09
N LYS A 571 15.93 -31.95 -31.32
CA LYS A 571 14.92 -31.46 -30.39
C LYS A 571 14.91 -32.22 -29.06
N LYS A 572 15.18 -33.53 -29.09
CA LYS A 572 15.24 -34.36 -27.89
C LYS A 572 16.52 -34.05 -27.08
N SER A 573 17.68 -33.95 -27.72
CA SER A 573 18.93 -33.60 -27.07
C SER A 573 18.93 -32.15 -26.53
N LEU A 574 18.32 -31.20 -27.24
CA LEU A 574 18.09 -29.82 -26.75
C LEU A 574 17.08 -29.80 -25.59
N GLY A 575 16.08 -30.72 -25.59
CA GLY A 575 15.14 -30.89 -24.47
C GLY A 575 15.83 -31.45 -23.22
N GLU A 576 16.73 -32.42 -23.39
CA GLU A 576 17.52 -33.01 -22.29
C GLU A 576 18.58 -32.06 -21.75
N ALA A 577 19.21 -31.25 -22.59
CA ALA A 577 20.13 -30.19 -22.18
C ALA A 577 19.38 -29.10 -21.38
N LYS A 578 18.16 -28.75 -21.78
CA LYS A 578 17.29 -27.82 -21.07
C LYS A 578 16.88 -28.33 -19.68
N HIS A 579 16.71 -29.61 -19.50
CA HIS A 579 16.42 -30.22 -18.19
C HIS A 579 17.62 -30.29 -17.25
N ARG A 580 18.85 -30.33 -17.77
CA ARG A 580 20.08 -30.30 -16.96
C ARG A 580 20.49 -28.89 -16.50
N SER A 581 19.98 -27.84 -17.15
CA SER A 581 20.26 -26.44 -16.77
C SER A 581 19.37 -25.90 -15.66
N VAL A 582 18.46 -26.69 -15.10
CA VAL A 582 17.48 -26.30 -14.08
C VAL A 582 17.75 -26.95 -12.71
N ASN A 583 18.85 -27.70 -12.55
CA ASN A 583 19.24 -28.25 -11.24
C ASN A 583 20.45 -27.54 -10.66
#